data_83772541a3f3b87d6acdd3e62ef412bd
#
_entry.id   83772541a3f3b87d6acdd3e62ef412bd
#
_cell.length_a   1.000
_cell.length_b   1.000
_cell.length_c   1.000
_cell.angle_alpha   90.00
_cell.angle_beta   90.00
_cell.angle_gamma   90.00
#
_symmetry.space_group_name_H-M   'P 1'
#
loop_
_entity.id
_entity.type
_entity.pdbx_description
1 polymer ?
#
loop_
_entity_poly.entity_id
_entity_poly.type
_entity_poly.pdbx_seq_one_letter_code
_entity_poly.pdbx_strand_id
1 'polypeptide(L)'
;MFIAKISRGRSIREFVLVIMLVPTSLSLLWYVIFGATAIKTHLDGHGIEIKDSGENVMFDVMKTLPLSSISTIAVLVAVVVFFNTAADSATNVMGSMSQSGRPVPATPISIIWGAALGGISLALLLIAGQDALSGLQSIMVSCSLPFAFIPVSYTHLRAHETEAD
;
A
#
# COMPACT_ATOMS: atom_id res chain seq x y z
N MET A 1 14.34 -8.72 3.68
CA MET A 1 15.48 -7.99 3.08
C MET A 1 15.29 -6.47 3.06
N PHE A 2 14.18 -5.92 2.57
CA PHE A 2 13.93 -4.46 2.54
C PHE A 2 13.95 -3.83 3.94
N ILE A 3 13.24 -4.41 4.89
CA ILE A 3 13.16 -3.99 6.30
C ILE A 3 14.55 -3.98 6.96
N ALA A 4 15.37 -5.00 6.70
CA ALA A 4 16.72 -5.09 7.25
C ALA A 4 17.68 -4.03 6.69
N LYS A 5 17.43 -3.49 5.49
CA LYS A 5 18.22 -2.40 4.92
C LYS A 5 17.91 -1.04 5.56
N ILE A 6 16.65 -0.82 5.92
CA ILE A 6 16.18 0.46 6.50
C ILE A 6 16.53 0.54 7.99
N SER A 7 16.65 -0.61 8.68
CA SER A 7 16.90 -0.68 10.13
C SER A 7 18.35 -0.52 10.55
N ARG A 8 19.28 -0.36 9.61
CA ARG A 8 20.71 -0.22 9.95
C ARG A 8 20.95 0.95 10.91
N GLY A 9 21.57 0.66 12.06
CA GLY A 9 21.94 1.65 13.06
C GLY A 9 20.84 2.06 14.05
N ARG A 10 19.65 1.44 13.99
CA ARG A 10 18.56 1.68 14.94
C ARG A 10 18.38 0.51 15.90
N SER A 11 17.92 0.80 17.12
CA SER A 11 17.52 -0.27 18.04
C SER A 11 16.26 -0.98 17.54
N ILE A 12 16.12 -2.27 17.83
CA ILE A 12 14.94 -3.06 17.44
C ILE A 12 13.65 -2.42 17.98
N ARG A 13 13.71 -1.91 19.22
CA ARG A 13 12.57 -1.23 19.86
C ARG A 13 12.15 0.03 19.11
N GLU A 14 13.09 0.89 18.77
CA GLU A 14 12.84 2.11 18.01
C GLU A 14 12.27 1.79 16.62
N PHE A 15 12.84 0.81 15.96
CA PHE A 15 12.39 0.35 14.66
C PHE A 15 10.93 -0.14 14.68
N VAL A 16 10.57 -1.01 15.64
CA VAL A 16 9.21 -1.53 15.79
C VAL A 16 8.22 -0.39 16.11
N LEU A 17 8.58 0.51 17.02
CA LEU A 17 7.72 1.66 17.36
C LEU A 17 7.46 2.56 16.16
N VAL A 18 8.48 2.88 15.39
CA VAL A 18 8.33 3.76 14.20
C VAL A 18 7.46 3.09 13.14
N ILE A 19 7.69 1.81 12.83
CA ILE A 19 6.88 1.09 11.82
C ILE A 19 5.42 0.94 12.23
N MET A 20 5.13 0.79 13.50
CA MET A 20 3.77 0.64 13.99
C MET A 20 3.06 1.99 14.18
N LEU A 21 3.72 2.95 14.82
CA LEU A 21 3.06 4.21 15.21
C LEU A 21 2.92 5.19 14.04
N VAL A 22 3.94 5.33 13.20
CA VAL A 22 3.89 6.34 12.14
C VAL A 22 2.82 6.04 11.09
N PRO A 23 2.73 4.85 10.48
CA PRO A 23 1.66 4.57 9.53
C PRO A 23 0.28 4.59 10.19
N THR A 24 0.16 4.07 11.41
CA THR A 24 -1.12 4.04 12.13
C THR A 24 -1.62 5.43 12.46
N SER A 25 -0.77 6.32 12.97
CA SER A 25 -1.16 7.69 13.28
C SER A 25 -1.54 8.49 12.03
N LEU A 26 -0.79 8.33 10.94
CA LEU A 26 -1.13 8.95 9.65
C LEU A 26 -2.47 8.42 9.10
N SER A 27 -2.71 7.13 9.19
CA SER A 27 -3.98 6.53 8.75
C SER A 27 -5.16 7.02 9.60
N LEU A 28 -5.01 7.07 10.92
CA LEU A 28 -6.04 7.62 11.81
C LEU A 28 -6.35 9.09 11.48
N LEU A 29 -5.31 9.89 11.28
CA LEU A 29 -5.46 11.30 10.93
C LEU A 29 -6.17 11.46 9.59
N TRP A 30 -5.83 10.64 8.60
CA TRP A 30 -6.49 10.59 7.32
C TRP A 30 -7.98 10.24 7.46
N TYR A 31 -8.32 9.17 8.17
CA TYR A 31 -9.70 8.75 8.37
C TYR A 31 -10.52 9.77 9.16
N VAL A 32 -9.93 10.44 10.15
CA VAL A 32 -10.63 11.47 10.91
C VAL A 32 -10.93 12.68 10.03
N ILE A 33 -9.97 13.16 9.26
CA ILE A 33 -10.16 14.36 8.43
C ILE A 33 -11.14 14.07 7.27
N PHE A 34 -10.83 13.08 6.46
CA PHE A 34 -11.63 12.79 5.25
C PHE A 34 -12.94 12.09 5.57
N GLY A 35 -12.93 11.14 6.50
CA GLY A 35 -14.14 10.42 6.91
C GLY A 35 -15.15 11.33 7.60
N ALA A 36 -14.72 12.17 8.53
CA ALA A 36 -15.62 13.13 9.19
C ALA A 36 -16.18 14.15 8.20
N THR A 37 -15.37 14.63 7.25
CA THR A 37 -15.83 15.55 6.21
C THR A 37 -16.83 14.86 5.28
N ALA A 38 -16.58 13.62 4.87
CA ALA A 38 -17.50 12.86 4.03
C ALA A 38 -18.84 12.64 4.71
N ILE A 39 -18.84 12.23 5.99
CA ILE A 39 -20.06 12.04 6.78
C ILE A 39 -20.83 13.35 6.90
N LYS A 40 -20.15 14.45 7.24
CA LYS A 40 -20.78 15.76 7.36
C LYS A 40 -21.42 16.19 6.04
N THR A 41 -20.71 16.09 4.93
CA THR A 41 -21.20 16.48 3.60
C THR A 41 -22.40 15.63 3.16
N HIS A 42 -22.39 14.35 3.50
CA HIS A 42 -23.52 13.45 3.26
C HIS A 42 -24.76 13.86 4.09
N LEU A 43 -24.57 14.17 5.38
CA LEU A 43 -25.66 14.62 6.25
C LEU A 43 -26.25 15.98 5.85
N ASP A 44 -25.40 16.87 5.34
CA ASP A 44 -25.80 18.20 4.85
C ASP A 44 -26.54 18.13 3.48
N GLY A 45 -26.74 16.93 2.93
CA GLY A 45 -27.51 16.74 1.69
C GLY A 45 -26.76 17.16 0.41
N HIS A 46 -25.46 17.37 0.47
CA HIS A 46 -24.62 17.71 -0.66
C HIS A 46 -24.17 16.47 -1.43
N GLY A 47 -25.11 15.66 -1.90
CA GLY A 47 -25.00 14.74 -3.04
C GLY A 47 -23.76 13.86 -3.18
N ILE A 48 -23.06 13.48 -2.09
CA ILE A 48 -22.08 12.41 -2.15
C ILE A 48 -22.86 11.10 -2.21
N GLU A 49 -23.03 10.56 -3.41
CA GLU A 49 -23.59 9.22 -3.55
C GLU A 49 -22.55 8.18 -3.11
N ILE A 50 -22.79 7.58 -1.95
CA ILE A 50 -21.96 6.48 -1.41
C ILE A 50 -22.02 5.23 -2.32
N LYS A 51 -22.74 5.28 -3.41
CA LYS A 51 -22.85 4.19 -4.40
C LYS A 51 -21.63 4.03 -5.29
N ASP A 52 -20.78 5.06 -5.38
CA ASP A 52 -19.57 5.02 -6.16
C ASP A 52 -18.41 4.39 -5.37
N SER A 53 -17.42 3.92 -6.09
CA SER A 53 -16.18 3.40 -5.52
C SER A 53 -15.56 4.40 -4.54
N GLY A 54 -14.91 3.91 -3.48
CA GLY A 54 -14.33 4.75 -2.43
C GLY A 54 -13.38 5.83 -2.93
N GLU A 55 -12.78 5.63 -4.10
CA GLU A 55 -11.92 6.59 -4.78
C GLU A 55 -12.69 7.84 -5.22
N ASN A 56 -13.88 7.67 -5.78
CA ASN A 56 -14.72 8.78 -6.22
C ASN A 56 -15.17 9.64 -5.05
N VAL A 57 -15.55 8.99 -3.93
CA VAL A 57 -15.95 9.68 -2.69
C VAL A 57 -14.85 10.62 -2.20
N MET A 58 -13.58 10.21 -2.27
CA MET A 58 -12.47 11.06 -1.87
C MET A 58 -12.38 12.33 -2.73
N PHE A 59 -12.50 12.21 -4.04
CA PHE A 59 -12.46 13.38 -4.94
C PHE A 59 -13.69 14.28 -4.79
N ASP A 60 -14.85 13.72 -4.51
CA ASP A 60 -16.06 14.50 -4.26
C ASP A 60 -15.96 15.29 -2.94
N VAL A 61 -15.42 14.68 -1.90
CA VAL A 61 -15.06 15.40 -0.66
C VAL A 61 -14.08 16.54 -0.93
N MET A 62 -13.07 16.32 -1.80
CA MET A 62 -12.12 17.39 -2.17
C MET A 62 -12.79 18.58 -2.84
N LYS A 63 -13.82 18.35 -3.67
CA LYS A 63 -14.57 19.41 -4.34
C LYS A 63 -15.34 20.30 -3.37
N THR A 64 -15.71 19.81 -2.19
CA THR A 64 -16.44 20.57 -1.16
C THR A 64 -15.55 21.45 -0.29
N LEU A 65 -14.22 21.23 -0.33
CA LEU A 65 -13.26 22.00 0.47
C LEU A 65 -12.96 23.37 -0.16
N PRO A 66 -12.74 24.41 0.65
CA PRO A 66 -12.18 25.64 0.15
C PRO A 66 -10.79 25.35 -0.45
N LEU A 67 -10.47 25.93 -1.61
CA LEU A 67 -9.27 25.63 -2.39
C LEU A 67 -9.25 24.22 -3.04
N SER A 68 -10.41 23.74 -3.47
CA SER A 68 -10.58 22.40 -4.05
C SER A 68 -9.58 22.06 -5.17
N SER A 69 -9.24 23.00 -6.04
CA SER A 69 -8.26 22.78 -7.11
C SER A 69 -6.85 22.51 -6.57
N ILE A 70 -6.42 23.25 -5.57
CA ILE A 70 -5.10 23.09 -4.98
C ILE A 70 -5.02 21.76 -4.20
N SER A 71 -6.03 21.45 -3.41
CA SER A 71 -6.07 20.19 -2.64
C SER A 71 -6.15 18.97 -3.55
N THR A 72 -6.92 19.03 -4.64
CA THR A 72 -6.99 17.95 -5.62
C THR A 72 -5.64 17.71 -6.30
N ILE A 73 -4.95 18.77 -6.74
CA ILE A 73 -3.61 18.64 -7.33
C ILE A 73 -2.61 18.08 -6.32
N ALA A 74 -2.63 18.57 -5.07
CA ALA A 74 -1.75 18.08 -4.02
C ALA A 74 -1.96 16.60 -3.74
N VAL A 75 -3.22 16.13 -3.68
CA VAL A 75 -3.55 14.71 -3.51
C VAL A 75 -3.10 13.89 -4.71
N LEU A 76 -3.31 14.36 -5.94
CA LEU A 76 -2.85 13.65 -7.14
C LEU A 76 -1.32 13.50 -7.14
N VAL A 77 -0.58 14.55 -6.81
CA VAL A 77 0.88 14.49 -6.69
C VAL A 77 1.29 13.51 -5.59
N ALA A 78 0.63 13.55 -4.43
CA ALA A 78 0.91 12.62 -3.33
C ALA A 78 0.65 11.16 -3.73
N VAL A 79 -0.43 10.88 -4.46
CA VAL A 79 -0.75 9.53 -4.97
C VAL A 79 0.34 9.05 -5.95
N VAL A 80 0.79 9.90 -6.87
CA VAL A 80 1.84 9.56 -7.83
C VAL A 80 3.16 9.27 -7.11
N VAL A 81 3.55 10.09 -6.14
CA VAL A 81 4.78 9.88 -5.35
C VAL A 81 4.68 8.60 -4.53
N PHE A 82 3.55 8.36 -3.90
CA PHE A 82 3.32 7.15 -3.10
C PHE A 82 3.37 5.89 -3.97
N PHE A 83 2.68 5.91 -5.11
CA PHE A 83 2.69 4.82 -6.08
C PHE A 83 4.12 4.53 -6.59
N ASN A 84 4.85 5.57 -6.97
CA ASN A 84 6.22 5.43 -7.44
C ASN A 84 7.14 4.80 -6.39
N THR A 85 7.02 5.21 -5.13
CA THR A 85 7.78 4.65 -4.01
C THR A 85 7.44 3.17 -3.77
N ALA A 86 6.16 2.81 -3.84
CA ALA A 86 5.70 1.43 -3.69
C ALA A 86 6.18 0.55 -4.86
N ALA A 87 6.08 1.03 -6.10
CA ALA A 87 6.53 0.34 -7.29
C ALA A 87 8.06 0.11 -7.28
N ASP A 88 8.84 1.11 -6.89
CA ASP A 88 10.29 0.99 -6.76
C ASP A 88 10.68 -0.07 -5.70
N SER A 89 9.99 -0.05 -4.56
CA SER A 89 10.21 -1.06 -3.52
C SER A 89 9.87 -2.48 -4.01
N ALA A 90 8.77 -2.65 -4.72
CA ALA A 90 8.34 -3.94 -5.27
C ALA A 90 9.34 -4.45 -6.31
N THR A 91 9.77 -3.61 -7.24
CA THR A 91 10.75 -3.98 -8.29
C THR A 91 12.10 -4.37 -7.71
N ASN A 92 12.55 -3.67 -6.66
CA ASN A 92 13.78 -4.00 -5.94
C ASN A 92 13.70 -5.36 -5.23
N VAL A 93 12.58 -5.67 -4.58
CA VAL A 93 12.38 -6.95 -3.92
C VAL A 93 12.33 -8.09 -4.93
N MET A 94 11.51 -7.94 -5.99
CA MET A 94 11.39 -8.96 -7.04
C MET A 94 12.70 -9.17 -7.78
N GLY A 95 13.42 -8.10 -8.10
CA GLY A 95 14.72 -8.16 -8.72
C GLY A 95 15.77 -8.86 -7.85
N SER A 96 15.75 -8.61 -6.55
CA SER A 96 16.62 -9.28 -5.58
C SER A 96 16.32 -10.78 -5.48
N MET A 97 15.04 -11.15 -5.40
CA MET A 97 14.61 -12.57 -5.35
C MET A 97 14.98 -13.32 -6.61
N SER A 98 14.83 -12.70 -7.79
CA SER A 98 15.20 -13.30 -9.09
C SER A 98 16.71 -13.53 -9.24
N GLN A 99 17.54 -12.90 -8.41
CA GLN A 99 19.00 -12.98 -8.44
C GLN A 99 19.56 -13.66 -7.16
N SER A 100 18.90 -14.70 -6.67
CA SER A 100 19.33 -15.48 -5.50
C SER A 100 19.57 -14.63 -4.25
N GLY A 101 18.77 -13.58 -4.05
CA GLY A 101 18.85 -12.73 -2.87
C GLY A 101 19.92 -11.63 -2.93
N ARG A 102 20.40 -11.28 -4.12
CA ARG A 102 21.39 -10.21 -4.30
C ARG A 102 20.92 -8.92 -3.61
N PRO A 103 21.74 -8.29 -2.75
CA PRO A 103 21.32 -7.11 -1.97
C PRO A 103 20.89 -5.91 -2.81
N VAL A 104 21.52 -5.70 -3.96
CA VAL A 104 21.17 -4.69 -4.95
C VAL A 104 20.95 -5.42 -6.26
N PRO A 105 19.71 -5.47 -6.77
CA PRO A 105 19.44 -6.11 -8.04
C PRO A 105 20.12 -5.38 -9.19
N ALA A 106 20.44 -6.10 -10.24
CA ALA A 106 20.96 -5.48 -11.46
C ALA A 106 19.86 -4.62 -12.10
N THR A 107 20.23 -3.42 -12.53
CA THR A 107 19.30 -2.44 -13.15
C THR A 107 18.42 -3.03 -14.24
N PRO A 108 18.90 -3.82 -15.21
CA PRO A 108 18.05 -4.40 -16.25
C PRO A 108 16.98 -5.32 -15.69
N ILE A 109 17.25 -6.07 -14.63
CA ILE A 109 16.27 -6.96 -13.98
C ILE A 109 15.19 -6.15 -13.28
N SER A 110 15.55 -5.07 -12.60
CA SER A 110 14.58 -4.16 -11.98
C SER A 110 13.69 -3.50 -13.04
N ILE A 111 14.25 -3.11 -14.19
CA ILE A 111 13.47 -2.55 -15.30
C ILE A 111 12.48 -3.58 -15.86
N ILE A 112 12.90 -4.83 -16.05
CA ILE A 112 12.04 -5.91 -16.54
C ILE A 112 10.86 -6.12 -15.54
N TRP A 113 11.13 -6.19 -14.25
CA TRP A 113 10.08 -6.33 -13.25
C TRP A 113 9.16 -5.11 -13.19
N GLY A 114 9.72 -3.90 -13.29
CA GLY A 114 8.92 -2.67 -13.35
C GLY A 114 8.01 -2.62 -14.58
N ALA A 115 8.53 -2.98 -15.74
CA ALA A 115 7.76 -3.06 -16.98
C ALA A 115 6.67 -4.14 -16.89
N ALA A 116 6.96 -5.31 -16.30
CA ALA A 116 5.99 -6.37 -16.10
C ALA A 116 4.85 -5.93 -15.16
N LEU A 117 5.17 -5.31 -14.04
CA LEU A 117 4.16 -4.78 -13.10
C LEU A 117 3.29 -3.70 -13.75
N GLY A 118 3.91 -2.74 -14.44
CA GLY A 118 3.19 -1.70 -15.17
C GLY A 118 2.32 -2.26 -16.30
N GLY A 119 2.85 -3.22 -17.05
CA GLY A 119 2.12 -3.89 -18.12
C GLY A 119 0.91 -4.68 -17.64
N ILE A 120 1.06 -5.45 -16.55
CA ILE A 120 -0.05 -6.18 -15.92
C ILE A 120 -1.11 -5.21 -15.40
N SER A 121 -0.70 -4.14 -14.72
CA SER A 121 -1.62 -3.12 -14.20
C SER A 121 -2.40 -2.43 -15.31
N LEU A 122 -1.71 -2.07 -16.40
CA LEU A 122 -2.35 -1.47 -17.58
C LEU A 122 -3.31 -2.45 -18.27
N ALA A 123 -2.90 -3.71 -18.45
CA ALA A 123 -3.74 -4.74 -19.06
C ALA A 123 -5.02 -4.97 -18.24
N LEU A 124 -4.91 -5.06 -16.91
CA LEU A 124 -6.05 -5.21 -16.02
C LEU A 124 -7.00 -4.01 -16.12
N LEU A 125 -6.47 -2.79 -16.14
CA LEU A 125 -7.27 -1.57 -16.27
C LEU A 125 -8.03 -1.52 -17.60
N LEU A 126 -7.39 -1.94 -18.70
CA LEU A 126 -8.00 -1.94 -20.03
C LEU A 126 -9.06 -3.03 -20.21
N ILE A 127 -8.87 -4.21 -19.58
CA ILE A 127 -9.78 -5.35 -19.74
C ILE A 127 -11.00 -5.23 -18.82
N ALA A 128 -10.81 -4.91 -17.57
CA ALA A 128 -11.87 -4.96 -16.55
C ALA A 128 -12.36 -3.56 -16.11
N GLY A 129 -11.75 -2.48 -16.57
CA GLY A 129 -12.18 -1.13 -16.25
C GLY A 129 -12.25 -0.88 -14.73
N GLN A 130 -13.39 -0.35 -14.25
CA GLN A 130 -13.59 -0.08 -12.83
C GLN A 130 -13.70 -1.35 -11.96
N ASP A 131 -14.12 -2.47 -12.54
CA ASP A 131 -14.24 -3.75 -11.84
C ASP A 131 -12.86 -4.42 -11.61
N ALA A 132 -11.83 -3.99 -12.33
CA ALA A 132 -10.46 -4.52 -12.16
C ALA A 132 -9.95 -4.36 -10.73
N LEU A 133 -10.22 -3.22 -10.12
CA LEU A 133 -9.74 -2.90 -8.78
C LEU A 133 -10.41 -3.79 -7.73
N SER A 134 -11.72 -3.96 -7.79
CA SER A 134 -12.47 -4.81 -6.87
C SER A 134 -12.11 -6.30 -7.03
N GLY A 135 -11.91 -6.76 -8.27
CA GLY A 135 -11.42 -8.09 -8.56
C GLY A 135 -10.02 -8.35 -8.01
N LEU A 136 -9.11 -7.40 -8.19
CA LEU A 136 -7.75 -7.48 -7.67
C LEU A 136 -7.73 -7.49 -6.13
N GLN A 137 -8.53 -6.65 -5.48
CA GLN A 137 -8.68 -6.63 -4.03
C GLN A 137 -9.19 -7.96 -3.50
N SER A 138 -10.18 -8.56 -4.14
CA SER A 138 -10.73 -9.88 -3.77
C SER A 138 -9.67 -10.99 -3.87
N ILE A 139 -8.87 -10.99 -4.93
CA ILE A 139 -7.76 -11.93 -5.10
C ILE A 139 -6.70 -11.71 -4.02
N MET A 140 -6.31 -10.46 -3.76
CA MET A 140 -5.31 -10.13 -2.73
C MET A 140 -5.76 -10.57 -1.33
N VAL A 141 -7.02 -10.32 -0.96
CA VAL A 141 -7.58 -10.78 0.32
C VAL A 141 -7.58 -12.30 0.40
N SER A 142 -8.02 -12.98 -0.65
CA SER A 142 -8.03 -14.45 -0.70
C SER A 142 -6.63 -15.05 -0.60
N CYS A 143 -5.65 -14.47 -1.28
CA CYS A 143 -4.25 -14.92 -1.22
C CYS A 143 -3.57 -14.56 0.11
N SER A 144 -3.99 -13.51 0.80
CA SER A 144 -3.36 -13.09 2.06
C SER A 144 -3.59 -14.08 3.20
N LEU A 145 -4.72 -14.80 3.20
CA LEU A 145 -5.05 -15.79 4.23
C LEU A 145 -3.98 -16.89 4.37
N PRO A 146 -3.58 -17.63 3.31
CA PRO A 146 -2.51 -18.62 3.43
C PRO A 146 -1.18 -18.01 3.89
N PHE A 147 -0.86 -16.80 3.42
CA PHE A 147 0.36 -16.10 3.81
C PHE A 147 0.37 -15.65 5.28
N ALA A 148 -0.77 -15.45 5.92
CA ALA A 148 -0.84 -15.15 7.33
C ALA A 148 -0.43 -16.34 8.21
N PHE A 149 -0.70 -17.57 7.77
CA PHE A 149 -0.35 -18.79 8.51
C PHE A 149 1.14 -19.13 8.46
N ILE A 150 1.84 -18.77 7.37
CA ILE A 150 3.27 -19.11 7.18
C ILE A 150 4.16 -18.48 8.27
N PRO A 151 4.11 -17.17 8.57
CA PRO A 151 4.91 -16.57 9.64
C PRO A 151 4.58 -17.11 11.02
N VAL A 152 3.29 -17.39 11.29
CA VAL A 152 2.85 -17.96 12.57
C VAL A 152 3.44 -19.36 12.75
N SER A 153 3.40 -20.20 11.73
CA SER A 153 4.02 -21.54 11.77
C SER A 153 5.54 -21.48 11.94
N TYR A 154 6.20 -20.52 11.29
CA TYR A 154 7.66 -20.33 11.41
C TYR A 154 8.07 -19.86 12.81
N THR A 155 7.31 -18.98 13.43
CA THR A 155 7.58 -18.52 14.80
C THR A 155 7.35 -19.63 15.82
N HIS A 156 6.33 -20.47 15.64
CA HIS A 156 6.10 -21.64 16.49
C HIS A 156 7.19 -22.71 16.39
N LEU A 157 7.63 -23.03 15.17
CA LEU A 157 8.71 -23.99 14.95
C LEU A 157 10.04 -23.54 15.57
N ARG A 158 10.40 -22.25 15.43
CA ARG A 158 11.60 -21.70 16.07
C ARG A 158 11.53 -21.63 17.59
N ALA A 159 10.37 -21.40 18.16
CA ALA A 159 10.20 -21.40 19.61
C ALA A 159 10.50 -22.80 20.21
N HIS A 160 10.13 -23.86 19.50
CA HIS A 160 10.43 -25.23 19.92
C HIS A 160 11.92 -25.63 19.75
N GLU A 161 12.64 -25.08 18.78
CA GLU A 161 14.07 -25.34 18.61
C GLU A 161 14.91 -24.65 19.70
N THR A 162 14.50 -23.49 20.21
CA THR A 162 15.21 -22.76 21.27
C THR A 162 14.93 -23.30 22.69
N GLU A 163 13.90 -24.12 22.89
CA GLU A 163 13.66 -24.83 24.17
C GLU A 163 14.36 -26.19 24.23
N ALA A 164 14.94 -26.70 23.14
CA ALA A 164 15.58 -28.00 23.07
C ALA A 164 17.11 -27.95 23.22
N ASP A 165 17.73 -26.76 23.28
CA ASP A 165 19.14 -26.51 23.59
C ASP A 165 19.31 -25.97 25.02
#